data_81515973ff6ab03b0b8e6f44c666ca82
#
_entry.id   81515973ff6ab03b0b8e6f44c666ca82
#
_cell.length_a   1.000
_cell.length_b   1.000
_cell.length_c   1.000
_cell.angle_alpha   90.00
_cell.angle_beta   90.00
_cell.angle_gamma   90.00
#
_symmetry.space_group_name_H-M   'P 1'
#
loop_
_entity.id
_entity.type
_entity.pdbx_description
1 polymer ?
#
loop_
_entity_poly.entity_id
_entity_poly.type
_entity_poly.pdbx_seq_one_letter_code
_entity_poly.pdbx_strand_id
1 'polypeptide(L)'
;MSVDGRASIMHRLADLIESNVDDISLIECLDMGMRHESLRNRVIPRGARNFRSYADIAKEYKPRKWHSNTTKNEIQRMPSGISVIITPWNAPFMLSTWKCAPALAAGNSVILKPAEWSPLSASLLGDLIDEAGFPAGVFNIVQGIGEEVGAILVSDPNVNRVSFTGSPEAARHIGKSAAENITPFTGELGGKSPLIIFPDVDLEVAVAKAVGQFDDSGQICLAGTRLLVHSSIKKEFLNRFLELTAEQKLGSSFDDETEITPMIHPDHLQSVAGFVDRARINGDKVLCGGRVFKDDKLWYEPTLIEPVSNQSEVVQKEIFGPVLTLQTFDTESEAIELANSTEYGLAGMLYTKNRGIAERVGRAIRAGTVWVNCFLIRDLTAPFGGFGLSGIGREGGDYGIDFHSDLKTFQILDDSLSE
;
A
#
# COMPACT_ATOMS: atom_id res chain seq x y z
N MET A 1 -8.35 27.95 -9.23
CA MET A 1 -7.25 28.27 -8.27
C MET A 1 -5.91 28.04 -8.94
N SER A 2 -4.91 28.91 -8.73
CA SER A 2 -3.55 28.70 -9.27
C SER A 2 -2.82 27.57 -8.58
N VAL A 3 -1.74 27.05 -9.18
CA VAL A 3 -0.89 26.01 -8.58
C VAL A 3 -0.33 26.47 -7.24
N ASP A 4 0.17 27.72 -7.16
CA ASP A 4 0.69 28.28 -5.90
C ASP A 4 -0.38 28.38 -4.82
N GLY A 5 -1.61 28.78 -5.18
CA GLY A 5 -2.73 28.83 -4.25
C GLY A 5 -3.08 27.45 -3.69
N ARG A 6 -3.13 26.42 -4.55
CA ARG A 6 -3.37 25.01 -4.10
C ARG A 6 -2.25 24.53 -3.19
N ALA A 7 -1.00 24.73 -3.60
CA ALA A 7 0.16 24.33 -2.82
C ALA A 7 0.17 24.98 -1.43
N SER A 8 -0.13 26.27 -1.32
CA SER A 8 -0.22 26.98 -0.03
C SER A 8 -1.27 26.38 0.90
N ILE A 9 -2.44 26.01 0.36
CA ILE A 9 -3.50 25.36 1.16
C ILE A 9 -3.09 23.95 1.57
N MET A 10 -2.44 23.18 0.68
CA MET A 10 -1.95 21.84 0.97
C MET A 10 -0.85 21.85 2.05
N HIS A 11 0.06 22.83 2.04
CA HIS A 11 1.04 23.02 3.12
C HIS A 11 0.36 23.32 4.45
N ARG A 12 -0.64 24.22 4.46
CA ARG A 12 -1.41 24.52 5.67
C ARG A 12 -2.16 23.29 6.19
N LEU A 13 -2.75 22.47 5.31
CA LEU A 13 -3.35 21.21 5.70
C LEU A 13 -2.32 20.26 6.33
N ALA A 14 -1.11 20.19 5.78
CA ALA A 14 -0.04 19.39 6.37
C ALA A 14 0.36 19.88 7.77
N ASP A 15 0.41 21.20 8.00
CA ASP A 15 0.66 21.78 9.33
C ASP A 15 -0.47 21.43 10.32
N LEU A 16 -1.73 21.48 9.87
CA LEU A 16 -2.88 21.07 10.68
C LEU A 16 -2.83 19.57 11.04
N ILE A 17 -2.49 18.70 10.09
CA ILE A 17 -2.32 17.27 10.37
C ILE A 17 -1.22 17.05 11.44
N GLU A 18 -0.08 17.72 11.33
CA GLU A 18 1.01 17.63 12.30
C GLU A 18 0.59 18.15 13.68
N SER A 19 -0.21 19.22 13.74
CA SER A 19 -0.71 19.77 14.99
C SER A 19 -1.76 18.90 15.67
N ASN A 20 -2.44 18.00 14.93
CA ASN A 20 -3.48 17.11 15.41
C ASN A 20 -3.03 15.62 15.43
N VAL A 21 -1.72 15.35 15.40
CA VAL A 21 -1.18 13.97 15.35
C VAL A 21 -1.72 13.11 16.48
N ASP A 22 -1.80 13.64 17.69
CA ASP A 22 -2.22 12.89 18.89
C ASP A 22 -3.68 12.45 18.77
N ASP A 23 -4.59 13.35 18.37
CA ASP A 23 -6.02 13.05 18.22
C ASP A 23 -6.27 12.09 17.05
N ILE A 24 -5.62 12.32 15.90
CA ILE A 24 -5.78 11.45 14.71
C ILE A 24 -5.26 10.05 15.02
N SER A 25 -4.09 9.93 15.68
CA SER A 25 -3.49 8.63 16.01
C SER A 25 -4.32 7.86 17.05
N LEU A 26 -4.90 8.56 18.01
CA LEU A 26 -5.82 7.98 18.99
C LEU A 26 -7.06 7.39 18.29
N ILE A 27 -7.70 8.17 17.45
CA ILE A 27 -8.91 7.76 16.72
C ILE A 27 -8.60 6.61 15.76
N GLU A 28 -7.51 6.68 14.99
CA GLU A 28 -7.12 5.59 14.09
C GLU A 28 -6.76 4.31 14.85
N CYS A 29 -6.11 4.41 16.00
CA CYS A 29 -5.81 3.27 16.87
C CYS A 29 -7.09 2.58 17.36
N LEU A 30 -8.09 3.34 17.79
CA LEU A 30 -9.39 2.82 18.21
C LEU A 30 -10.18 2.19 17.06
N ASP A 31 -10.06 2.75 15.88
CA ASP A 31 -10.85 2.39 14.69
C ASP A 31 -10.33 1.14 13.99
N MET A 32 -8.98 1.01 13.87
CA MET A 32 -8.38 -0.06 13.07
C MET A 32 -7.39 -0.97 13.83
N GLY A 33 -7.01 -0.63 15.05
CA GLY A 33 -6.25 -1.52 15.93
C GLY A 33 -4.72 -1.52 15.76
N MET A 34 -4.12 -0.70 14.88
CA MET A 34 -2.66 -0.55 14.81
C MET A 34 -2.09 0.05 16.09
N ARG A 35 -0.82 -0.27 16.44
CA ARG A 35 -0.16 0.29 17.63
C ARG A 35 -0.18 1.82 17.61
N HIS A 36 -0.66 2.41 18.70
CA HIS A 36 -0.80 3.86 18.87
C HIS A 36 0.54 4.59 18.67
N GLU A 37 1.62 4.07 19.25
CA GLU A 37 2.98 4.61 19.07
C GLU A 37 3.38 4.66 17.57
N SER A 38 3.12 3.60 16.83
CA SER A 38 3.42 3.51 15.38
C SER A 38 2.61 4.53 14.57
N LEU A 39 1.32 4.67 14.91
CA LEU A 39 0.45 5.68 14.29
C LEU A 39 0.98 7.09 14.57
N ARG A 40 1.25 7.41 15.83
CA ARG A 40 1.70 8.73 16.28
C ARG A 40 3.05 9.14 15.70
N ASN A 41 4.01 8.23 15.67
CA ASN A 41 5.40 8.55 15.33
C ASN A 41 5.71 8.37 13.83
N ARG A 42 4.94 7.59 13.10
CA ARG A 42 5.27 7.19 11.73
C ARG A 42 4.12 7.38 10.73
N VAL A 43 2.94 6.84 11.04
CA VAL A 43 1.86 6.71 10.06
C VAL A 43 1.15 8.05 9.82
N ILE A 44 0.70 8.72 10.88
CA ILE A 44 0.00 10.01 10.76
C ILE A 44 0.93 11.12 10.23
N PRO A 45 2.18 11.28 10.73
CA PRO A 45 3.13 12.24 10.15
C PRO A 45 3.43 11.99 8.67
N ARG A 46 3.29 10.74 8.20
CA ARG A 46 3.39 10.44 6.77
C ARG A 46 2.23 11.06 5.98
N GLY A 47 1.03 11.15 6.54
CA GLY A 47 -0.11 11.84 5.93
C GLY A 47 0.19 13.32 5.62
N ALA A 48 0.78 14.04 6.56
CA ALA A 48 1.24 15.41 6.34
C ALA A 48 2.29 15.50 5.22
N ARG A 49 3.29 14.60 5.25
CA ARG A 49 4.33 14.54 4.21
C ARG A 49 3.76 14.26 2.81
N ASN A 50 2.69 13.48 2.70
CA ASN A 50 2.03 13.23 1.42
C ASN A 50 1.54 14.55 0.80
N PHE A 51 0.85 15.39 1.57
CA PHE A 51 0.37 16.69 1.08
C PHE A 51 1.52 17.65 0.74
N ARG A 52 2.57 17.76 1.59
CA ARG A 52 3.73 18.61 1.31
C ARG A 52 4.42 18.19 0.02
N SER A 53 4.72 16.90 -0.12
CA SER A 53 5.42 16.36 -1.28
C SER A 53 4.68 16.67 -2.58
N TYR A 54 3.37 16.42 -2.63
CA TYR A 54 2.60 16.69 -3.85
C TYR A 54 2.37 18.17 -4.11
N ALA A 55 2.31 19.01 -3.07
CA ALA A 55 2.30 20.47 -3.22
C ALA A 55 3.57 20.96 -3.92
N ASP A 56 4.74 20.44 -3.50
CA ASP A 56 6.03 20.81 -4.05
C ASP A 56 6.20 20.28 -5.48
N ILE A 57 5.89 19.01 -5.73
CA ILE A 57 5.93 18.40 -7.08
C ILE A 57 5.06 19.21 -8.07
N ALA A 58 3.85 19.61 -7.65
CA ALA A 58 2.98 20.39 -8.51
C ALA A 58 3.57 21.77 -8.88
N LYS A 59 4.27 22.42 -7.93
CA LYS A 59 4.96 23.70 -8.17
C LYS A 59 6.20 23.57 -9.06
N GLU A 60 6.90 22.45 -8.96
CA GLU A 60 8.12 22.20 -9.74
C GLU A 60 7.82 21.82 -11.18
N TYR A 61 6.58 21.45 -11.50
CA TYR A 61 6.21 21.05 -12.86
C TYR A 61 6.41 22.19 -13.85
N LYS A 62 7.18 21.90 -14.89
CA LYS A 62 7.39 22.79 -16.04
C LYS A 62 6.82 22.18 -17.29
N PRO A 63 5.88 22.86 -17.99
CA PRO A 63 5.36 22.41 -19.26
C PRO A 63 6.52 22.16 -20.26
N ARG A 64 6.50 21.01 -20.91
CA ARG A 64 7.45 20.75 -21.99
C ARG A 64 7.07 21.61 -23.20
N LYS A 65 8.04 22.43 -23.67
CA LYS A 65 7.91 23.27 -24.86
C LYS A 65 8.98 22.92 -25.87
N TRP A 66 8.61 22.88 -27.15
CA TRP A 66 9.57 22.64 -28.24
C TRP A 66 9.06 23.23 -29.54
N HIS A 67 9.97 23.45 -30.48
CA HIS A 67 9.67 23.79 -31.86
C HIS A 67 9.81 22.56 -32.74
N SER A 68 8.89 22.40 -33.67
CA SER A 68 8.98 21.41 -34.77
C SER A 68 8.59 22.05 -36.06
N ASN A 69 9.54 22.09 -37.03
CA ASN A 69 9.35 22.74 -38.33
C ASN A 69 8.80 24.17 -38.20
N THR A 70 7.49 24.34 -38.36
CA THR A 70 6.81 25.61 -38.37
C THR A 70 5.89 25.84 -37.18
N THR A 71 5.95 24.97 -36.16
CA THR A 71 5.04 25.05 -35.00
C THR A 71 5.79 25.19 -33.68
N LYS A 72 5.25 26.04 -32.79
CA LYS A 72 5.54 26.07 -31.36
C LYS A 72 4.60 25.11 -30.67
N ASN A 73 5.14 24.24 -29.81
CA ASN A 73 4.39 23.18 -29.14
C ASN A 73 4.55 23.32 -27.63
N GLU A 74 3.48 23.02 -26.89
CA GLU A 74 3.47 22.96 -25.43
C GLU A 74 2.60 21.80 -24.94
N ILE A 75 3.05 21.04 -23.93
CA ILE A 75 2.22 20.08 -23.20
C ILE A 75 1.71 20.75 -21.93
N GLN A 76 0.39 20.80 -21.79
CA GLN A 76 -0.28 21.33 -20.60
C GLN A 76 -0.90 20.17 -19.81
N ARG A 77 -0.71 20.16 -18.49
CA ARG A 77 -1.48 19.31 -17.56
C ARG A 77 -2.76 20.06 -17.18
N MET A 78 -3.90 19.45 -17.48
CA MET A 78 -5.23 19.99 -17.14
C MET A 78 -5.84 19.11 -16.04
N PRO A 79 -6.52 19.70 -15.03
CA PRO A 79 -7.33 18.89 -14.10
C PRO A 79 -8.31 18.01 -14.87
N SER A 80 -8.42 16.73 -14.49
CA SER A 80 -9.36 15.82 -15.14
C SER A 80 -10.81 16.09 -14.76
N GLY A 81 -11.07 16.60 -13.53
CA GLY A 81 -12.40 16.90 -13.02
C GLY A 81 -12.68 16.27 -11.66
N ILE A 82 -13.57 15.26 -11.60
CA ILE A 82 -13.95 14.57 -10.35
C ILE A 82 -13.13 13.28 -10.23
N SER A 83 -12.40 13.15 -9.12
CA SER A 83 -11.66 11.95 -8.76
C SER A 83 -12.35 11.23 -7.60
N VAL A 84 -12.83 10.00 -7.84
CA VAL A 84 -13.29 9.09 -6.80
C VAL A 84 -12.10 8.33 -6.24
N ILE A 85 -11.92 8.42 -4.93
CA ILE A 85 -10.85 7.78 -4.16
C ILE A 85 -11.48 6.78 -3.21
N ILE A 86 -11.11 5.50 -3.35
CA ILE A 86 -11.61 4.42 -2.47
C ILE A 86 -10.42 3.81 -1.76
N THR A 87 -10.42 3.86 -0.42
CA THR A 87 -9.28 3.47 0.40
C THR A 87 -9.60 2.31 1.33
N PRO A 88 -8.59 1.47 1.67
CA PRO A 88 -8.76 0.31 2.51
C PRO A 88 -8.72 0.68 4.00
N TRP A 89 -8.95 -0.33 4.82
CA TRP A 89 -9.06 -0.20 6.28
C TRP A 89 -7.72 -0.33 7.05
N ASN A 90 -6.64 -0.80 6.42
CA ASN A 90 -5.42 -1.18 7.14
C ASN A 90 -4.43 -0.04 7.43
N ALA A 91 -4.60 1.12 6.83
CA ALA A 91 -3.91 2.37 7.17
C ALA A 91 -4.75 3.54 6.63
N PRO A 92 -5.97 3.74 7.14
CA PRO A 92 -7.01 4.56 6.50
C PRO A 92 -6.58 6.01 6.29
N PHE A 93 -6.00 6.67 7.29
CA PHE A 93 -5.55 8.06 7.16
C PHE A 93 -4.41 8.21 6.16
N MET A 94 -3.36 7.40 6.32
CA MET A 94 -2.18 7.49 5.47
C MET A 94 -2.50 7.21 4.01
N LEU A 95 -3.33 6.20 3.72
CA LEU A 95 -3.68 5.83 2.35
C LEU A 95 -4.70 6.79 1.73
N SER A 96 -5.60 7.37 2.54
CA SER A 96 -6.47 8.45 2.08
C SER A 96 -5.66 9.68 1.67
N THR A 97 -4.74 10.13 2.51
CA THR A 97 -3.87 11.27 2.19
C THR A 97 -2.97 10.99 0.98
N TRP A 98 -2.44 9.76 0.85
CA TRP A 98 -1.59 9.34 -0.27
C TRP A 98 -2.29 9.47 -1.63
N LYS A 99 -3.58 9.12 -1.68
CA LYS A 99 -4.37 9.16 -2.93
C LYS A 99 -5.05 10.51 -3.18
N CYS A 100 -5.48 11.21 -2.12
CA CYS A 100 -6.14 12.50 -2.25
C CYS A 100 -5.15 13.62 -2.62
N ALA A 101 -3.93 13.58 -2.09
CA ALA A 101 -2.95 14.64 -2.31
C ALA A 101 -2.62 14.87 -3.79
N PRO A 102 -2.31 13.87 -4.63
CA PRO A 102 -2.05 14.09 -6.05
C PRO A 102 -3.28 14.58 -6.81
N ALA A 103 -4.49 14.13 -6.47
CA ALA A 103 -5.73 14.58 -7.09
C ALA A 103 -5.98 16.06 -6.83
N LEU A 104 -5.83 16.51 -5.58
CA LEU A 104 -5.97 17.92 -5.19
C LEU A 104 -4.85 18.78 -5.77
N ALA A 105 -3.60 18.29 -5.79
CA ALA A 105 -2.46 18.96 -6.40
C ALA A 105 -2.66 19.18 -7.90
N ALA A 106 -3.22 18.21 -8.62
CA ALA A 106 -3.59 18.33 -10.03
C ALA A 106 -4.73 19.33 -10.26
N GLY A 107 -5.53 19.65 -9.21
CA GLY A 107 -6.64 20.61 -9.27
C GLY A 107 -8.02 20.02 -9.43
N ASN A 108 -8.17 18.71 -9.15
CA ASN A 108 -9.45 18.01 -9.19
C ASN A 108 -10.29 18.26 -7.93
N SER A 109 -11.59 17.99 -8.05
CA SER A 109 -12.44 17.70 -6.90
C SER A 109 -12.33 16.25 -6.52
N VAL A 110 -12.37 15.96 -5.22
CA VAL A 110 -12.22 14.62 -4.65
C VAL A 110 -13.50 14.17 -3.97
N ILE A 111 -13.89 12.92 -4.23
CA ILE A 111 -14.88 12.19 -3.44
C ILE A 111 -14.12 11.01 -2.80
N LEU A 112 -13.89 11.09 -1.50
CA LEU A 112 -13.24 10.04 -0.71
C LEU A 112 -14.29 9.09 -0.13
N LYS A 113 -14.18 7.81 -0.45
CA LYS A 113 -14.92 6.72 0.20
C LYS A 113 -13.94 5.87 1.00
N PRO A 114 -13.81 6.07 2.32
CA PRO A 114 -13.02 5.19 3.17
C PRO A 114 -13.69 3.83 3.35
N ALA A 115 -12.93 2.84 3.83
CA ALA A 115 -13.50 1.55 4.18
C ALA A 115 -14.48 1.67 5.35
N GLU A 116 -15.54 0.89 5.30
CA GLU A 116 -16.60 0.86 6.33
C GLU A 116 -16.13 0.34 7.69
N TRP A 117 -15.03 -0.42 7.72
CA TRP A 117 -14.45 -0.97 8.96
C TRP A 117 -13.54 0.02 9.69
N SER A 118 -13.11 1.11 9.04
CA SER A 118 -12.25 2.13 9.65
C SER A 118 -12.44 3.51 9.04
N PRO A 119 -13.64 4.13 9.21
CA PRO A 119 -13.97 5.39 8.55
C PRO A 119 -13.60 6.64 9.33
N LEU A 120 -13.26 6.55 10.62
CA LEU A 120 -13.27 7.68 11.52
C LEU A 120 -12.13 8.67 11.26
N SER A 121 -10.92 8.20 11.06
CA SER A 121 -9.77 9.07 10.79
C SER A 121 -9.89 9.82 9.45
N ALA A 122 -10.50 9.18 8.44
CA ALA A 122 -10.82 9.81 7.17
C ALA A 122 -11.88 10.93 7.34
N SER A 123 -12.82 10.76 8.27
CA SER A 123 -13.80 11.81 8.59
C SER A 123 -13.14 13.05 9.19
N LEU A 124 -12.18 12.87 10.09
CA LEU A 124 -11.36 13.97 10.62
C LEU A 124 -10.57 14.70 9.54
N LEU A 125 -10.11 14.01 8.51
CA LEU A 125 -9.43 14.66 7.39
C LEU A 125 -10.33 15.68 6.70
N GLY A 126 -11.66 15.45 6.64
CA GLY A 126 -12.62 16.41 6.12
C GLY A 126 -12.63 17.73 6.89
N ASP A 127 -12.68 17.65 8.22
CA ASP A 127 -12.66 18.83 9.09
C ASP A 127 -11.35 19.64 8.92
N LEU A 128 -10.21 18.96 8.85
CA LEU A 128 -8.91 19.59 8.64
C LEU A 128 -8.79 20.24 7.25
N ILE A 129 -9.41 19.67 6.24
CA ILE A 129 -9.47 20.24 4.87
C ILE A 129 -10.30 21.53 4.86
N ASP A 130 -11.42 21.57 5.54
CA ASP A 130 -12.23 22.77 5.67
C ASP A 130 -11.46 23.86 6.44
N GLU A 131 -10.82 23.52 7.55
CA GLU A 131 -9.98 24.45 8.33
C GLU A 131 -8.78 24.96 7.52
N ALA A 132 -8.17 24.12 6.68
CA ALA A 132 -7.11 24.52 5.78
C ALA A 132 -7.58 25.52 4.71
N GLY A 133 -8.88 25.66 4.47
CA GLY A 133 -9.48 26.62 3.57
C GLY A 133 -9.57 26.17 2.12
N PHE A 134 -9.73 24.87 1.88
CA PHE A 134 -10.15 24.40 0.57
C PHE A 134 -11.55 24.93 0.25
N PRO A 135 -11.84 25.31 -1.01
CA PRO A 135 -13.18 25.76 -1.39
C PRO A 135 -14.23 24.66 -1.17
N ALA A 136 -15.42 25.06 -0.75
CA ALA A 136 -16.54 24.13 -0.58
C ALA A 136 -16.78 23.27 -1.83
N GLY A 137 -17.00 21.97 -1.64
CA GLY A 137 -17.23 20.99 -2.70
C GLY A 137 -15.96 20.50 -3.42
N VAL A 138 -14.76 21.00 -3.09
CA VAL A 138 -13.51 20.47 -3.63
C VAL A 138 -13.17 19.11 -3.01
N PHE A 139 -13.51 18.91 -1.74
CA PHE A 139 -13.30 17.64 -1.05
C PHE A 139 -14.60 17.20 -0.37
N ASN A 140 -14.98 15.96 -0.60
CA ASN A 140 -16.20 15.38 -0.08
C ASN A 140 -15.92 13.98 0.44
N ILE A 141 -16.54 13.60 1.56
CA ILE A 141 -16.42 12.25 2.11
C ILE A 141 -17.78 11.58 2.05
N VAL A 142 -17.82 10.35 1.54
CA VAL A 142 -19.03 9.55 1.48
C VAL A 142 -18.77 8.23 2.19
N GLN A 143 -19.52 8.00 3.28
CA GLN A 143 -19.48 6.77 4.05
C GLN A 143 -20.45 5.73 3.50
N GLY A 144 -20.15 4.46 3.69
CA GLY A 144 -21.03 3.35 3.32
C GLY A 144 -20.29 2.11 2.84
N ILE A 145 -21.05 1.06 2.60
CA ILE A 145 -20.56 -0.25 2.14
C ILE A 145 -20.04 -0.14 0.71
N GLY A 146 -18.92 -0.84 0.42
CA GLY A 146 -18.25 -0.77 -0.88
C GLY A 146 -19.13 -1.18 -2.05
N GLU A 147 -19.89 -2.28 -1.88
CA GLU A 147 -20.78 -2.84 -2.90
C GLU A 147 -22.01 -1.97 -3.21
N GLU A 148 -22.39 -1.09 -2.28
CA GLU A 148 -23.50 -0.15 -2.47
C GLU A 148 -22.99 1.21 -2.92
N VAL A 149 -22.37 1.96 -2.01
CA VAL A 149 -21.95 3.34 -2.26
C VAL A 149 -20.77 3.40 -3.25
N GLY A 150 -19.78 2.50 -3.07
CA GLY A 150 -18.63 2.43 -3.99
C GLY A 150 -19.06 2.10 -5.42
N ALA A 151 -19.97 1.15 -5.59
CA ALA A 151 -20.49 0.78 -6.91
C ALA A 151 -21.20 1.94 -7.61
N ILE A 152 -22.05 2.71 -6.89
CA ILE A 152 -22.72 3.90 -7.43
C ILE A 152 -21.69 4.94 -7.87
N LEU A 153 -20.70 5.25 -7.01
CA LEU A 153 -19.70 6.25 -7.32
C LEU A 153 -18.87 5.92 -8.57
N VAL A 154 -18.45 4.65 -8.73
CA VAL A 154 -17.59 4.27 -9.87
C VAL A 154 -18.36 4.13 -11.19
N SER A 155 -19.69 3.98 -11.13
CA SER A 155 -20.57 3.90 -12.31
C SER A 155 -21.11 5.25 -12.78
N ASP A 156 -20.90 6.33 -12.01
CA ASP A 156 -21.41 7.64 -12.37
C ASP A 156 -20.64 8.23 -13.56
N PRO A 157 -21.32 8.64 -14.66
CA PRO A 157 -20.67 9.15 -15.86
C PRO A 157 -19.97 10.51 -15.68
N ASN A 158 -20.22 11.23 -14.58
CA ASN A 158 -19.53 12.47 -14.26
C ASN A 158 -18.16 12.24 -13.58
N VAL A 159 -17.85 11.01 -13.18
CA VAL A 159 -16.55 10.66 -12.59
C VAL A 159 -15.48 10.55 -13.66
N ASN A 160 -14.40 11.29 -13.49
CA ASN A 160 -13.32 11.37 -14.48
C ASN A 160 -12.12 10.48 -14.14
N ARG A 161 -11.91 10.15 -12.87
CA ARG A 161 -10.83 9.25 -12.39
C ARG A 161 -11.32 8.40 -11.23
N VAL A 162 -10.87 7.14 -11.20
CA VAL A 162 -11.08 6.24 -10.06
C VAL A 162 -9.72 5.75 -9.57
N SER A 163 -9.39 6.03 -8.31
CA SER A 163 -8.19 5.51 -7.66
C SER A 163 -8.58 4.63 -6.46
N PHE A 164 -8.16 3.39 -6.49
CA PHE A 164 -8.56 2.35 -5.55
C PHE A 164 -7.36 1.70 -4.87
N THR A 165 -7.50 1.34 -3.58
CA THR A 165 -6.62 0.39 -2.90
C THR A 165 -7.48 -0.64 -2.19
N GLY A 166 -7.19 -1.93 -2.41
CA GLY A 166 -7.92 -3.04 -1.78
C GLY A 166 -7.63 -4.38 -2.43
N SER A 167 -8.62 -5.28 -2.42
CA SER A 167 -8.45 -6.64 -2.97
C SER A 167 -8.47 -6.66 -4.51
N PRO A 168 -7.79 -7.65 -5.14
CA PRO A 168 -7.90 -7.87 -6.59
C PRO A 168 -9.34 -8.17 -7.05
N GLU A 169 -10.16 -8.76 -6.18
CA GLU A 169 -11.56 -9.06 -6.48
C GLU A 169 -12.37 -7.77 -6.63
N ALA A 170 -12.32 -6.89 -5.63
CA ALA A 170 -12.97 -5.59 -5.69
C ALA A 170 -12.46 -4.75 -6.88
N ALA A 171 -11.15 -4.78 -7.15
CA ALA A 171 -10.57 -4.08 -8.30
C ALA A 171 -11.14 -4.54 -9.65
N ARG A 172 -11.44 -5.84 -9.81
CA ARG A 172 -12.09 -6.34 -11.03
C ARG A 172 -13.50 -5.78 -11.22
N HIS A 173 -14.27 -5.66 -10.13
CA HIS A 173 -15.62 -5.07 -10.17
C HIS A 173 -15.54 -3.58 -10.50
N ILE A 174 -14.69 -2.84 -9.81
CA ILE A 174 -14.46 -1.41 -10.04
C ILE A 174 -13.98 -1.15 -11.48
N GLY A 175 -12.98 -1.92 -11.95
CA GLY A 175 -12.45 -1.75 -13.30
C GLY A 175 -13.48 -2.04 -14.40
N LYS A 176 -14.35 -3.02 -14.22
CA LYS A 176 -15.46 -3.28 -15.16
C LYS A 176 -16.43 -2.10 -15.20
N SER A 177 -16.84 -1.61 -14.04
CA SER A 177 -17.77 -0.48 -13.93
C SER A 177 -17.18 0.81 -14.52
N ALA A 178 -15.92 1.12 -14.21
CA ALA A 178 -15.21 2.27 -14.77
C ALA A 178 -15.08 2.19 -16.31
N ALA A 179 -14.89 0.99 -16.85
CA ALA A 179 -14.77 0.78 -18.30
C ALA A 179 -16.06 1.09 -19.07
N GLU A 180 -17.23 0.96 -18.47
CA GLU A 180 -18.52 1.30 -19.10
C GLU A 180 -18.60 2.77 -19.47
N ASN A 181 -17.97 3.66 -18.69
CA ASN A 181 -17.88 5.10 -18.93
C ASN A 181 -16.50 5.53 -19.52
N ILE A 182 -15.62 4.58 -19.83
CA ILE A 182 -14.24 4.84 -20.27
C ILE A 182 -13.47 5.66 -19.21
N THR A 183 -13.83 5.54 -17.94
CA THR A 183 -13.17 6.24 -16.83
C THR A 183 -11.82 5.60 -16.53
N PRO A 184 -10.69 6.34 -16.59
CA PRO A 184 -9.39 5.81 -16.20
C PRO A 184 -9.37 5.36 -14.74
N PHE A 185 -8.78 4.18 -14.51
CA PHE A 185 -8.72 3.51 -13.23
C PHE A 185 -7.27 3.18 -12.86
N THR A 186 -6.89 3.44 -11.58
CA THR A 186 -5.66 2.93 -10.98
C THR A 186 -6.00 2.11 -9.75
N GLY A 187 -5.29 1.01 -9.56
CA GLY A 187 -5.49 0.08 -8.46
C GLY A 187 -4.18 -0.35 -7.81
N GLU A 188 -4.07 -0.11 -6.51
CA GLU A 188 -3.04 -0.66 -5.64
C GLU A 188 -3.65 -1.84 -4.88
N LEU A 189 -3.13 -3.04 -5.13
CA LEU A 189 -3.80 -4.27 -4.71
C LEU A 189 -2.91 -5.09 -3.79
N GLY A 190 -3.40 -6.28 -3.45
CA GLY A 190 -2.72 -7.19 -2.55
C GLY A 190 -1.35 -7.66 -3.02
N GLY A 191 -0.63 -8.31 -2.13
CA GLY A 191 0.69 -8.84 -2.38
C GLY A 191 0.90 -10.23 -1.79
N LYS A 192 1.88 -10.94 -2.34
CA LYS A 192 2.43 -12.18 -1.78
C LYS A 192 3.95 -12.11 -1.86
N SER A 193 4.48 -11.06 -1.23
CA SER A 193 5.87 -10.65 -1.39
C SER A 193 6.85 -11.71 -0.86
N PRO A 194 7.91 -12.04 -1.60
CA PRO A 194 8.99 -12.88 -1.10
C PRO A 194 9.92 -12.09 -0.17
N LEU A 195 10.36 -12.73 0.91
CA LEU A 195 11.47 -12.32 1.73
C LEU A 195 12.56 -13.37 1.60
N ILE A 196 13.63 -13.05 0.86
CA ILE A 196 14.68 -13.98 0.45
C ILE A 196 15.89 -13.79 1.37
N ILE A 197 16.38 -14.87 1.96
CA ILE A 197 17.49 -14.87 2.92
C ILE A 197 18.60 -15.78 2.42
N PHE A 198 19.73 -15.18 2.02
CA PHE A 198 20.96 -15.90 1.64
C PHE A 198 21.81 -16.25 2.86
N PRO A 199 22.69 -17.25 2.77
CA PRO A 199 23.43 -17.77 3.94
C PRO A 199 24.54 -16.85 4.45
N ASP A 200 24.89 -15.80 3.73
CA ASP A 200 25.96 -14.86 4.06
C ASP A 200 25.52 -13.68 4.94
N VAL A 201 24.23 -13.67 5.35
CA VAL A 201 23.67 -12.62 6.22
C VAL A 201 24.04 -12.84 7.70
N ASP A 202 23.83 -11.80 8.51
CA ASP A 202 23.72 -11.97 9.94
C ASP A 202 22.37 -12.64 10.28
N LEU A 203 22.43 -13.82 10.89
CA LEU A 203 21.25 -14.65 11.14
C LEU A 203 20.26 -13.94 12.07
N GLU A 204 20.72 -13.30 13.16
CA GLU A 204 19.85 -12.61 14.11
C GLU A 204 19.11 -11.45 13.44
N VAL A 205 19.82 -10.70 12.59
CA VAL A 205 19.19 -9.63 11.81
C VAL A 205 18.14 -10.19 10.84
N ALA A 206 18.47 -11.29 10.13
CA ALA A 206 17.55 -11.90 9.18
C ALA A 206 16.29 -12.45 9.86
N VAL A 207 16.46 -13.12 11.01
CA VAL A 207 15.35 -13.65 11.82
C VAL A 207 14.47 -12.51 12.35
N ALA A 208 15.06 -11.48 12.93
CA ALA A 208 14.29 -10.32 13.40
C ALA A 208 13.47 -9.64 12.28
N LYS A 209 14.03 -9.55 11.06
CA LYS A 209 13.30 -9.02 9.89
C LYS A 209 12.18 -9.93 9.42
N ALA A 210 12.35 -11.24 9.54
CA ALA A 210 11.32 -12.21 9.21
C ALA A 210 10.18 -12.21 10.25
N VAL A 211 10.50 -12.17 11.55
CA VAL A 211 9.49 -12.06 12.63
C VAL A 211 8.75 -10.73 12.55
N GLY A 212 9.44 -9.64 12.23
CA GLY A 212 8.82 -8.33 12.01
C GLY A 212 7.79 -8.28 10.86
N GLN A 213 7.63 -9.34 10.07
CA GLN A 213 6.53 -9.42 9.09
C GLN A 213 5.17 -9.72 9.76
N PHE A 214 5.16 -10.04 11.04
CA PHE A 214 3.94 -10.14 11.85
C PHE A 214 3.45 -8.80 12.40
N ASP A 215 4.22 -7.71 12.26
CA ASP A 215 3.80 -6.36 12.65
C ASP A 215 2.39 -6.05 12.12
N ASP A 216 1.61 -5.31 12.92
CA ASP A 216 0.21 -4.97 12.61
C ASP A 216 -0.63 -6.20 12.23
N SER A 217 -0.35 -7.34 12.88
CA SER A 217 -0.98 -8.64 12.61
C SER A 217 -0.89 -9.08 11.15
N GLY A 218 0.20 -8.71 10.45
CA GLY A 218 0.39 -9.04 9.03
C GLY A 218 -0.59 -8.37 8.06
N GLN A 219 -1.35 -7.37 8.50
CA GLN A 219 -2.36 -6.65 7.71
C GLN A 219 -1.72 -5.58 6.82
N ILE A 220 -0.60 -5.93 6.19
CA ILE A 220 0.23 -5.04 5.37
C ILE A 220 0.41 -5.66 3.97
N CYS A 221 -0.05 -4.97 2.93
CA CYS A 221 0.06 -5.44 1.54
C CYS A 221 1.50 -5.72 1.08
N LEU A 222 2.49 -5.01 1.67
CA LEU A 222 3.91 -5.14 1.35
C LEU A 222 4.61 -6.26 2.15
N ALA A 223 3.94 -6.88 3.15
CA ALA A 223 4.55 -7.86 4.04
C ALA A 223 5.21 -9.01 3.26
N GLY A 224 6.41 -9.39 3.68
CA GLY A 224 7.18 -10.51 3.14
C GLY A 224 6.63 -11.85 3.63
N THR A 225 5.42 -12.18 3.21
CA THR A 225 4.67 -13.34 3.72
C THR A 225 5.19 -14.68 3.23
N ARG A 226 6.10 -14.70 2.26
CA ARG A 226 6.79 -15.91 1.81
C ARG A 226 8.26 -15.83 2.19
N LEU A 227 8.66 -16.55 3.26
CA LEU A 227 10.06 -16.67 3.65
C LEU A 227 10.74 -17.71 2.73
N LEU A 228 11.69 -17.25 1.93
CA LEU A 228 12.54 -18.07 1.08
C LEU A 228 13.93 -18.10 1.69
N VAL A 229 14.31 -19.21 2.32
CA VAL A 229 15.52 -19.32 3.12
C VAL A 229 16.47 -20.32 2.46
N HIS A 230 17.75 -19.97 2.30
CA HIS A 230 18.74 -20.90 1.76
C HIS A 230 18.84 -22.15 2.64
N SER A 231 18.84 -23.34 2.01
CA SER A 231 18.74 -24.64 2.71
C SER A 231 19.82 -24.85 3.77
N SER A 232 21.03 -24.36 3.53
CA SER A 232 22.17 -24.50 4.45
C SER A 232 21.97 -23.84 5.81
N ILE A 233 21.14 -22.82 5.92
CA ILE A 233 20.83 -22.11 7.18
C ILE A 233 19.43 -22.39 7.70
N LYS A 234 18.59 -23.16 6.98
CA LYS A 234 17.19 -23.40 7.34
C LYS A 234 17.01 -23.84 8.78
N LYS A 235 17.80 -24.81 9.24
CA LYS A 235 17.62 -25.40 10.57
C LYS A 235 17.86 -24.38 11.68
N GLU A 236 18.95 -23.64 11.57
CA GLU A 236 19.34 -22.64 12.56
C GLU A 236 18.37 -21.44 12.52
N PHE A 237 18.04 -20.96 11.33
CA PHE A 237 17.04 -19.92 11.09
C PHE A 237 15.70 -20.29 11.71
N LEU A 238 15.18 -21.49 11.43
CA LEU A 238 13.86 -21.92 11.93
C LEU A 238 13.84 -22.00 13.44
N ASN A 239 14.87 -22.59 14.07
CA ASN A 239 14.93 -22.67 15.52
C ASN A 239 14.87 -21.26 16.16
N ARG A 240 15.70 -20.35 15.66
CA ARG A 240 15.77 -19.00 16.19
C ARG A 240 14.51 -18.18 15.89
N PHE A 241 13.90 -18.39 14.72
CA PHE A 241 12.64 -17.79 14.33
C PHE A 241 11.49 -18.21 15.28
N LEU A 242 11.40 -19.52 15.60
CA LEU A 242 10.37 -20.03 16.51
C LEU A 242 10.57 -19.51 17.94
N GLU A 243 11.82 -19.41 18.43
CA GLU A 243 12.13 -18.81 19.72
C GLU A 243 11.65 -17.36 19.78
N LEU A 244 12.06 -16.52 18.83
CA LEU A 244 11.71 -15.11 18.81
C LEU A 244 10.21 -14.88 18.58
N THR A 245 9.56 -15.74 17.78
CA THR A 245 8.11 -15.68 17.59
C THR A 245 7.35 -16.01 18.89
N ALA A 246 7.84 -16.95 19.69
CA ALA A 246 7.22 -17.30 20.97
C ALA A 246 7.33 -16.19 22.04
N GLU A 247 8.28 -15.27 21.89
CA GLU A 247 8.47 -14.11 22.77
C GLU A 247 7.52 -12.96 22.43
N GLN A 248 6.90 -12.98 21.23
CA GLN A 248 6.01 -11.90 20.75
C GLN A 248 4.80 -11.71 21.69
N LYS A 249 4.59 -10.48 22.12
CA LYS A 249 3.46 -10.11 22.99
C LYS A 249 2.23 -9.72 22.20
N LEU A 250 1.15 -10.50 22.39
CA LEU A 250 -0.17 -10.17 21.87
C LEU A 250 -0.93 -9.36 22.91
N GLY A 251 -1.45 -8.19 22.51
CA GLY A 251 -2.08 -7.30 23.48
C GLY A 251 -2.80 -6.09 22.88
N SER A 252 -3.12 -5.15 23.74
CA SER A 252 -3.78 -3.90 23.37
C SER A 252 -2.86 -3.02 22.53
N SER A 253 -3.41 -2.38 21.51
CA SER A 253 -2.70 -1.42 20.65
C SER A 253 -2.21 -0.16 21.40
N PHE A 254 -2.66 0.05 22.64
CA PHE A 254 -2.22 1.13 23.51
C PHE A 254 -1.10 0.73 24.48
N ASP A 255 -0.72 -0.54 24.52
CA ASP A 255 0.39 -1.03 25.33
C ASP A 255 1.67 -1.02 24.47
N ASP A 256 2.67 -0.26 24.92
CA ASP A 256 3.96 -0.10 24.22
C ASP A 256 4.74 -1.42 24.12
N GLU A 257 4.46 -2.39 24.98
CA GLU A 257 5.07 -3.73 24.94
C GLU A 257 4.37 -4.68 23.93
N THR A 258 3.21 -4.30 23.40
CA THR A 258 2.49 -5.11 22.40
C THR A 258 3.24 -5.12 21.08
N GLU A 259 3.46 -6.30 20.53
CA GLU A 259 4.05 -6.50 19.21
C GLU A 259 3.01 -6.97 18.19
N ILE A 260 2.06 -7.78 18.62
CA ILE A 260 0.96 -8.29 17.80
C ILE A 260 -0.35 -7.63 18.25
N THR A 261 -0.90 -6.81 17.38
CA THR A 261 -2.13 -6.04 17.60
C THR A 261 -3.37 -6.85 17.22
N PRO A 262 -4.59 -6.39 17.57
CA PRO A 262 -5.80 -7.07 17.09
C PRO A 262 -5.94 -6.99 15.57
N MET A 263 -6.62 -7.96 15.01
CA MET A 263 -7.12 -7.89 13.64
C MET A 263 -8.31 -6.94 13.55
N ILE A 264 -8.54 -6.37 12.38
CA ILE A 264 -9.55 -5.33 12.16
C ILE A 264 -10.98 -5.77 12.51
N HIS A 265 -11.36 -7.00 12.18
CA HIS A 265 -12.73 -7.48 12.28
C HIS A 265 -12.80 -8.99 12.52
N PRO A 266 -13.79 -9.51 13.27
CA PRO A 266 -13.97 -10.94 13.49
C PRO A 266 -14.10 -11.74 12.19
N ASP A 267 -14.81 -11.23 11.18
CA ASP A 267 -14.97 -11.92 9.90
C ASP A 267 -13.64 -12.05 9.16
N HIS A 268 -12.77 -11.04 9.26
CA HIS A 268 -11.43 -11.11 8.70
C HIS A 268 -10.57 -12.15 9.42
N LEU A 269 -10.64 -12.18 10.76
CA LEU A 269 -9.98 -13.22 11.56
C LEU A 269 -10.45 -14.62 11.15
N GLN A 270 -11.76 -14.83 10.96
CA GLN A 270 -12.29 -16.11 10.48
C GLN A 270 -11.79 -16.47 9.09
N SER A 271 -11.67 -15.50 8.20
CA SER A 271 -11.07 -15.71 6.88
C SER A 271 -9.63 -16.20 6.98
N VAL A 272 -8.81 -15.56 7.82
CA VAL A 272 -7.41 -15.98 8.09
C VAL A 272 -7.35 -17.39 8.69
N ALA A 273 -8.17 -17.67 9.71
CA ALA A 273 -8.27 -19.00 10.30
C ALA A 273 -8.65 -20.07 9.27
N GLY A 274 -9.59 -19.75 8.38
CA GLY A 274 -10.01 -20.63 7.30
C GLY A 274 -8.88 -21.00 6.33
N PHE A 275 -7.96 -20.09 6.01
CA PHE A 275 -6.76 -20.40 5.21
C PHE A 275 -5.86 -21.43 5.91
N VAL A 276 -5.63 -21.26 7.22
CA VAL A 276 -4.78 -22.15 8.00
C VAL A 276 -5.43 -23.52 8.17
N ASP A 277 -6.74 -23.59 8.35
CA ASP A 277 -7.47 -24.85 8.46
C ASP A 277 -7.44 -25.63 7.14
N ARG A 278 -7.67 -24.97 6.00
CA ARG A 278 -7.53 -25.58 4.68
C ARG A 278 -6.08 -26.04 4.42
N ALA A 279 -5.08 -25.28 4.85
CA ALA A 279 -3.69 -25.67 4.75
C ALA A 279 -3.42 -27.00 5.49
N ARG A 280 -3.92 -27.16 6.74
CA ARG A 280 -3.81 -28.41 7.49
C ARG A 280 -4.49 -29.58 6.77
N ILE A 281 -5.70 -29.36 6.24
CA ILE A 281 -6.45 -30.39 5.49
C ILE A 281 -5.68 -30.82 4.24
N ASN A 282 -5.02 -29.87 3.56
CA ASN A 282 -4.25 -30.13 2.35
C ASN A 282 -2.84 -30.71 2.62
N GLY A 283 -2.48 -30.91 3.90
CA GLY A 283 -1.23 -31.51 4.32
C GLY A 283 -0.07 -30.53 4.51
N ASP A 284 -0.30 -29.21 4.39
CA ASP A 284 0.69 -28.20 4.74
C ASP A 284 0.98 -28.26 6.25
N LYS A 285 2.26 -28.10 6.63
CA LYS A 285 2.68 -28.30 8.01
C LYS A 285 2.71 -26.95 8.75
N VAL A 286 1.83 -26.78 9.73
CA VAL A 286 1.88 -25.64 10.64
C VAL A 286 2.99 -25.85 11.66
N LEU A 287 4.02 -25.00 11.64
CA LEU A 287 5.20 -25.09 12.49
C LEU A 287 5.03 -24.39 13.82
N CYS A 288 4.26 -23.29 13.86
CA CYS A 288 3.83 -22.58 15.09
C CYS A 288 2.50 -21.87 14.87
N GLY A 289 1.84 -21.47 15.93
CA GLY A 289 0.58 -20.71 15.91
C GLY A 289 -0.58 -21.48 15.29
N GLY A 290 -1.36 -20.78 14.48
CA GLY A 290 -2.44 -21.36 13.70
C GLY A 290 -3.77 -21.49 14.42
N ARG A 291 -4.04 -20.65 15.43
CA ARG A 291 -5.28 -20.61 16.20
C ARG A 291 -5.60 -19.23 16.74
N VAL A 292 -6.83 -19.02 17.10
CA VAL A 292 -7.29 -17.83 17.80
C VAL A 292 -6.64 -17.78 19.19
N PHE A 293 -6.12 -16.63 19.59
CA PHE A 293 -5.44 -16.46 20.87
C PHE A 293 -6.45 -16.32 22.03
N LYS A 294 -6.39 -17.20 23.01
CA LYS A 294 -7.20 -17.16 24.24
C LYS A 294 -8.72 -16.98 24.01
N ASP A 295 -9.26 -17.56 22.95
CA ASP A 295 -10.66 -17.42 22.57
C ASP A 295 -11.11 -15.96 22.36
N ASP A 296 -10.17 -15.03 22.19
CA ASP A 296 -10.43 -13.64 21.85
C ASP A 296 -10.73 -13.50 20.36
N LYS A 297 -11.80 -12.77 20.05
CA LYS A 297 -12.32 -12.69 18.68
C LYS A 297 -11.48 -11.88 17.71
N LEU A 298 -10.43 -11.20 18.18
CA LEU A 298 -9.62 -10.28 17.36
C LEU A 298 -8.15 -10.65 17.28
N TRP A 299 -7.62 -11.57 18.10
CA TRP A 299 -6.21 -11.96 18.04
C TRP A 299 -6.01 -13.35 17.46
N TYR A 300 -5.13 -13.44 16.47
CA TYR A 300 -4.67 -14.67 15.87
C TYR A 300 -3.18 -14.87 16.13
N GLU A 301 -2.77 -16.08 16.51
CA GLU A 301 -1.36 -16.35 16.81
C GLU A 301 -0.48 -16.20 15.58
N PRO A 302 0.73 -15.58 15.71
CA PRO A 302 1.74 -15.59 14.67
C PRO A 302 2.00 -17.00 14.16
N THR A 303 1.82 -17.20 12.88
CA THR A 303 1.73 -18.54 12.28
C THR A 303 2.76 -18.70 11.18
N LEU A 304 3.51 -19.81 11.25
CA LEU A 304 4.44 -20.23 10.20
C LEU A 304 3.99 -21.56 9.62
N ILE A 305 3.89 -21.63 8.29
CA ILE A 305 3.48 -22.82 7.56
C ILE A 305 4.60 -23.26 6.60
N GLU A 306 4.99 -24.53 6.66
CA GLU A 306 5.81 -25.16 5.64
C GLU A 306 4.89 -25.85 4.61
N PRO A 307 4.74 -25.28 3.40
CA PRO A 307 3.82 -25.81 2.41
C PRO A 307 4.34 -27.09 1.77
N VAL A 308 3.45 -28.00 1.43
CA VAL A 308 3.80 -29.24 0.71
C VAL A 308 4.14 -28.98 -0.76
N SER A 309 3.71 -27.86 -1.30
CA SER A 309 3.91 -27.49 -2.70
C SER A 309 3.95 -25.96 -2.86
N ASN A 310 4.70 -25.52 -3.88
CA ASN A 310 4.64 -24.12 -4.30
C ASN A 310 3.24 -23.69 -4.82
N GLN A 311 2.36 -24.67 -5.12
CA GLN A 311 0.98 -24.44 -5.54
C GLN A 311 -0.01 -24.46 -4.36
N SER A 312 0.44 -24.68 -3.12
CA SER A 312 -0.43 -24.59 -1.93
C SER A 312 -1.13 -23.23 -1.86
N GLU A 313 -2.40 -23.22 -1.47
CA GLU A 313 -3.22 -22.01 -1.39
C GLU A 313 -2.53 -20.91 -0.56
N VAL A 314 -1.90 -21.29 0.56
CA VAL A 314 -1.18 -20.37 1.45
C VAL A 314 0.06 -19.73 0.83
N VAL A 315 0.60 -20.30 -0.26
CA VAL A 315 1.68 -19.69 -1.06
C VAL A 315 1.12 -18.79 -2.14
N GLN A 316 0.03 -19.20 -2.79
CA GLN A 316 -0.50 -18.56 -3.98
C GLN A 316 -1.52 -17.43 -3.70
N LYS A 317 -2.17 -17.43 -2.53
CA LYS A 317 -3.20 -16.44 -2.18
C LYS A 317 -2.75 -15.53 -1.04
N GLU A 318 -3.13 -14.27 -1.11
CA GLU A 318 -2.92 -13.33 -0.02
C GLU A 318 -3.87 -13.66 1.14
N ILE A 319 -3.30 -13.82 2.35
CA ILE A 319 -4.06 -14.13 3.58
C ILE A 319 -4.41 -12.85 4.33
N PHE A 320 -3.52 -11.87 4.28
CA PHE A 320 -3.64 -10.56 4.94
C PHE A 320 -3.78 -10.65 6.46
N GLY A 321 -3.01 -11.54 7.07
CA GLY A 321 -3.00 -11.84 8.50
C GLY A 321 -1.63 -12.32 8.96
N PRO A 322 -1.44 -12.65 10.25
CA PRO A 322 -0.16 -13.02 10.81
C PRO A 322 0.24 -14.45 10.41
N VAL A 323 0.29 -14.73 9.11
CA VAL A 323 0.58 -16.05 8.54
C VAL A 323 1.66 -15.94 7.48
N LEU A 324 2.80 -16.58 7.74
CA LEU A 324 3.94 -16.66 6.84
C LEU A 324 4.11 -18.09 6.32
N THR A 325 4.72 -18.25 5.15
CA THR A 325 5.14 -19.55 4.61
C THR A 325 6.66 -19.65 4.58
N LEU A 326 7.21 -20.85 4.80
CA LEU A 326 8.65 -21.13 4.74
C LEU A 326 8.94 -22.11 3.61
N GLN A 327 9.75 -21.68 2.65
CA GLN A 327 10.25 -22.50 1.55
C GLN A 327 11.78 -22.39 1.50
N THR A 328 12.44 -23.35 0.91
CA THR A 328 13.90 -23.38 0.79
C THR A 328 14.35 -23.35 -0.65
N PHE A 329 15.57 -22.85 -0.86
CA PHE A 329 16.27 -22.85 -2.13
C PHE A 329 17.75 -23.17 -1.90
N ASP A 330 18.44 -23.67 -2.94
CA ASP A 330 19.87 -23.97 -2.92
C ASP A 330 20.68 -23.06 -3.86
N THR A 331 20.03 -22.46 -4.84
CA THR A 331 20.68 -21.62 -5.86
C THR A 331 19.98 -20.27 -6.08
N GLU A 332 20.71 -19.30 -6.63
CA GLU A 332 20.12 -18.01 -7.04
C GLU A 332 18.95 -18.20 -8.02
N SER A 333 19.05 -19.17 -8.93
CA SER A 333 18.01 -19.46 -9.92
C SER A 333 16.72 -19.94 -9.26
N GLU A 334 16.83 -20.86 -8.30
CA GLU A 334 15.67 -21.35 -7.52
C GLU A 334 15.05 -20.24 -6.67
N ALA A 335 15.88 -19.40 -6.05
CA ALA A 335 15.38 -18.24 -5.30
C ALA A 335 14.55 -17.31 -6.18
N ILE A 336 15.01 -17.01 -7.40
CA ILE A 336 14.32 -16.19 -8.39
C ILE A 336 13.03 -16.87 -8.87
N GLU A 337 13.08 -18.17 -9.15
CA GLU A 337 11.91 -18.94 -9.58
C GLU A 337 10.82 -18.92 -8.51
N LEU A 338 11.17 -19.24 -7.26
CA LEU A 338 10.25 -19.20 -6.13
C LEU A 338 9.72 -17.78 -5.89
N ALA A 339 10.58 -16.76 -5.95
CA ALA A 339 10.17 -15.37 -5.78
C ALA A 339 9.07 -14.97 -6.77
N ASN A 340 9.22 -15.39 -8.03
CA ASN A 340 8.34 -15.03 -9.14
C ASN A 340 7.17 -16.01 -9.37
N SER A 341 6.97 -16.99 -8.50
CA SER A 341 6.04 -18.11 -8.71
C SER A 341 4.58 -17.82 -8.41
N THR A 342 4.21 -16.57 -8.12
CA THR A 342 2.82 -16.15 -7.90
C THR A 342 2.40 -15.13 -8.95
N GLU A 343 1.09 -14.93 -9.10
CA GLU A 343 0.54 -13.89 -9.99
C GLU A 343 0.70 -12.48 -9.43
N TYR A 344 1.08 -12.36 -8.14
CA TYR A 344 1.35 -11.08 -7.48
C TYR A 344 2.74 -10.54 -7.84
N GLY A 345 2.95 -9.25 -7.55
CA GLY A 345 4.23 -8.58 -7.79
C GLY A 345 4.24 -7.18 -7.20
N LEU A 346 3.81 -7.03 -5.92
CA LEU A 346 3.81 -5.71 -5.25
C LEU A 346 5.20 -5.35 -4.77
N ALA A 347 5.80 -6.19 -3.93
CA ALA A 347 7.12 -5.98 -3.38
C ALA A 347 7.95 -7.27 -3.31
N GLY A 348 9.26 -7.11 -3.06
CA GLY A 348 10.18 -8.18 -2.73
C GLY A 348 11.27 -7.67 -1.80
N MET A 349 11.74 -8.52 -0.90
CA MET A 349 12.82 -8.25 0.02
C MET A 349 13.93 -9.27 -0.18
N LEU A 350 15.17 -8.81 -0.14
CA LEU A 350 16.35 -9.64 -0.33
C LEU A 350 17.41 -9.28 0.71
N TYR A 351 17.89 -10.26 1.43
CA TYR A 351 18.95 -10.11 2.43
C TYR A 351 20.18 -10.92 2.02
N THR A 352 21.30 -10.24 1.76
CA THR A 352 22.62 -10.79 1.41
C THR A 352 23.71 -9.74 1.64
N LYS A 353 24.91 -10.14 2.02
CA LYS A 353 26.10 -9.26 2.05
C LYS A 353 26.80 -9.20 0.70
N ASN A 354 26.47 -10.10 -0.23
CA ASN A 354 27.08 -10.19 -1.55
C ASN A 354 26.39 -9.22 -2.53
N ARG A 355 27.12 -8.15 -2.91
CA ARG A 355 26.60 -7.13 -3.83
C ARG A 355 26.21 -7.72 -5.21
N GLY A 356 26.96 -8.70 -5.72
CA GLY A 356 26.65 -9.35 -6.99
C GLY A 356 25.33 -10.11 -6.95
N ILE A 357 25.06 -10.86 -5.86
CA ILE A 357 23.78 -11.52 -5.62
C ILE A 357 22.69 -10.46 -5.51
N ALA A 358 22.89 -9.42 -4.71
CA ALA A 358 21.94 -8.33 -4.52
C ALA A 358 21.47 -7.72 -5.86
N GLU A 359 22.40 -7.45 -6.78
CA GLU A 359 22.11 -6.87 -8.08
C GLU A 359 21.42 -7.89 -9.02
N ARG A 360 21.93 -9.12 -9.14
CA ARG A 360 21.34 -10.13 -10.04
C ARG A 360 19.95 -10.57 -9.59
N VAL A 361 19.83 -11.02 -8.34
CA VAL A 361 18.56 -11.51 -7.81
C VAL A 361 17.56 -10.38 -7.65
N GLY A 362 17.98 -9.24 -7.06
CA GLY A 362 17.10 -8.10 -6.85
C GLY A 362 16.48 -7.57 -8.15
N ARG A 363 17.26 -7.50 -9.25
CA ARG A 363 16.73 -7.08 -10.57
C ARG A 363 15.85 -8.14 -11.24
N ALA A 364 16.01 -9.41 -10.88
CA ALA A 364 15.23 -10.51 -11.44
C ALA A 364 13.88 -10.74 -10.75
N ILE A 365 13.67 -10.16 -9.55
CA ILE A 365 12.38 -10.23 -8.85
C ILE A 365 11.34 -9.39 -9.60
N ARG A 366 10.24 -10.03 -10.00
CA ARG A 366 9.12 -9.39 -10.70
C ARG A 366 8.18 -8.69 -9.70
N ALA A 367 8.60 -7.54 -9.21
CA ALA A 367 7.84 -6.72 -8.27
C ALA A 367 8.01 -5.21 -8.55
N GLY A 368 7.02 -4.42 -8.15
CA GLY A 368 7.05 -2.98 -8.33
C GLY A 368 8.09 -2.29 -7.46
N THR A 369 8.37 -2.84 -6.27
CA THR A 369 9.43 -2.36 -5.38
C THR A 369 10.25 -3.54 -4.86
N VAL A 370 11.57 -3.43 -4.93
CA VAL A 370 12.48 -4.42 -4.36
C VAL A 370 13.42 -3.75 -3.38
N TRP A 371 13.46 -4.24 -2.15
CA TRP A 371 14.36 -3.78 -1.10
C TRP A 371 15.50 -4.77 -0.87
N VAL A 372 16.70 -4.27 -0.79
CA VAL A 372 17.89 -5.06 -0.45
C VAL A 372 18.40 -4.61 0.91
N ASN A 373 18.48 -5.55 1.87
CA ASN A 373 18.91 -5.32 3.26
C ASN A 373 18.12 -4.22 4.01
N CYS A 374 16.91 -3.91 3.55
CA CYS A 374 16.02 -2.95 4.19
C CYS A 374 14.55 -3.32 3.92
N PHE A 375 13.62 -2.64 4.62
CA PHE A 375 12.18 -2.79 4.41
C PHE A 375 11.47 -1.47 4.76
N LEU A 376 10.40 -1.13 4.02
CA LEU A 376 9.56 0.06 4.17
C LEU A 376 10.31 1.41 4.08
N ILE A 377 11.51 1.43 3.53
CA ILE A 377 12.15 2.70 3.17
C ILE A 377 11.47 3.23 1.90
N ARG A 378 10.84 4.39 2.00
CA ARG A 378 10.02 4.98 0.95
C ARG A 378 10.52 6.37 0.56
N ASP A 379 10.82 6.52 -0.71
CA ASP A 379 10.93 7.82 -1.38
C ASP A 379 9.57 8.15 -2.02
N LEU A 380 8.99 9.31 -1.69
CA LEU A 380 7.67 9.73 -2.18
C LEU A 380 7.69 10.13 -3.66
N THR A 381 8.85 10.41 -4.21
CA THR A 381 9.03 10.75 -5.63
C THR A 381 9.17 9.51 -6.51
N ALA A 382 9.54 8.37 -5.91
CA ALA A 382 9.66 7.11 -6.64
C ALA A 382 8.29 6.55 -7.06
N PRO A 383 8.17 5.97 -8.28
CA PRO A 383 6.95 5.31 -8.68
C PRO A 383 6.63 4.14 -7.76
N PHE A 384 5.35 3.99 -7.41
CA PHE A 384 4.85 2.91 -6.58
C PHE A 384 3.68 2.21 -7.27
N GLY A 385 3.65 0.89 -7.19
CA GLY A 385 2.58 0.05 -7.72
C GLY A 385 3.06 -1.34 -8.10
N GLY A 386 2.14 -2.29 -8.10
CA GLY A 386 2.43 -3.70 -8.32
C GLY A 386 2.43 -4.13 -9.78
N PHE A 387 2.99 -5.33 -10.02
CA PHE A 387 2.88 -6.08 -11.27
C PHE A 387 1.78 -7.16 -11.15
N GLY A 388 1.22 -7.59 -12.26
CA GLY A 388 0.23 -8.67 -12.31
C GLY A 388 -0.99 -8.36 -11.44
N LEU A 389 -1.37 -9.27 -10.55
CA LEU A 389 -2.53 -9.08 -9.67
C LEU A 389 -2.33 -8.02 -8.58
N SER A 390 -1.12 -7.48 -8.42
CA SER A 390 -0.85 -6.48 -7.38
C SER A 390 -1.14 -5.05 -7.79
N GLY A 391 -1.53 -4.78 -9.03
CA GLY A 391 -1.97 -3.44 -9.35
C GLY A 391 -1.98 -3.09 -10.83
N ILE A 392 -2.61 -1.94 -11.10
CA ILE A 392 -2.67 -1.29 -12.40
C ILE A 392 -2.38 0.20 -12.23
N GLY A 393 -1.51 0.73 -13.08
CA GLY A 393 -1.02 2.11 -12.95
C GLY A 393 0.16 2.24 -12.00
N ARG A 394 0.56 3.48 -11.75
CA ARG A 394 1.60 3.84 -10.77
C ARG A 394 1.19 5.08 -10.02
N GLU A 395 1.54 5.11 -8.74
CA GLU A 395 1.41 6.26 -7.83
C GLU A 395 2.81 6.75 -7.42
N GLY A 396 2.89 7.85 -6.71
CA GLY A 396 4.17 8.44 -6.31
C GLY A 396 4.71 9.44 -7.34
N GLY A 397 5.36 10.50 -6.85
CA GLY A 397 5.96 11.52 -7.69
C GLY A 397 5.03 12.06 -8.78
N ASP A 398 5.59 12.30 -9.94
CA ASP A 398 4.85 12.77 -11.12
C ASP A 398 3.76 11.80 -11.58
N TYR A 399 3.93 10.49 -11.37
CA TYR A 399 2.98 9.47 -11.81
C TYR A 399 1.60 9.65 -11.17
N GLY A 400 1.56 10.04 -9.88
CA GLY A 400 0.30 10.33 -9.19
C GLY A 400 -0.43 11.54 -9.78
N ILE A 401 0.29 12.63 -10.06
CA ILE A 401 -0.29 13.82 -10.67
C ILE A 401 -0.70 13.55 -12.12
N ASP A 402 0.12 12.82 -12.89
CA ASP A 402 -0.19 12.48 -14.28
C ASP A 402 -1.47 11.65 -14.39
N PHE A 403 -1.69 10.70 -13.48
CA PHE A 403 -2.94 9.93 -13.45
C PHE A 403 -4.16 10.84 -13.24
N HIS A 404 -4.06 11.86 -12.40
CA HIS A 404 -5.13 12.81 -12.10
C HIS A 404 -5.17 14.02 -13.05
N SER A 405 -4.45 13.97 -14.18
CA SER A 405 -4.38 15.05 -15.16
C SER A 405 -4.70 14.55 -16.56
N ASP A 406 -5.30 15.42 -17.39
CA ASP A 406 -5.37 15.24 -18.83
C ASP A 406 -4.26 16.03 -19.52
N LEU A 407 -3.49 15.35 -20.36
CA LEU A 407 -2.43 16.01 -21.12
C LEU A 407 -3.00 16.60 -22.40
N LYS A 408 -2.86 17.92 -22.56
CA LYS A 408 -3.27 18.67 -23.75
C LYS A 408 -2.02 19.12 -24.51
N THR A 409 -1.93 18.75 -25.78
CA THR A 409 -0.94 19.34 -26.68
C THR A 409 -1.51 20.60 -27.28
N PHE A 410 -0.83 21.72 -27.07
CA PHE A 410 -1.15 23.01 -27.68
C PHE A 410 -0.10 23.34 -28.73
N GLN A 411 -0.55 23.58 -29.98
CA GLN A 411 0.30 23.86 -31.13
C GLN A 411 -0.12 25.14 -31.83
N ILE A 412 0.84 26.00 -32.12
CA ILE A 412 0.64 27.24 -32.88
C ILE A 412 1.58 27.25 -34.09
N LEU A 413 1.08 27.60 -35.26
CA LEU A 413 1.91 27.85 -36.42
C LEU A 413 2.70 29.14 -36.23
N ASP A 414 4.02 29.07 -36.38
CA ASP A 414 4.93 30.18 -35.97
C ASP A 414 4.72 31.47 -36.80
N ASP A 415 4.32 31.35 -38.07
CA ASP A 415 4.14 32.48 -39.01
C ASP A 415 2.70 33.00 -39.08
N SER A 416 1.75 32.47 -38.26
CA SER A 416 0.33 32.79 -38.41
C SER A 416 -0.22 33.88 -37.50
N LEU A 417 0.54 34.30 -36.47
CA LEU A 417 0.15 35.32 -35.51
C LEU A 417 1.23 36.41 -35.43
N SER A 418 0.87 37.65 -35.76
CA SER A 418 1.68 38.82 -35.43
C SER A 418 1.66 39.06 -33.92
N GLU A 419 2.80 39.43 -33.33
CA GLU A 419 2.93 39.82 -31.92
C GLU A 419 1.96 40.92 -31.52
#